data_481c5f9ba759f34ac7eb7cf49e96b42d
#
_entry.id   481c5f9ba759f34ac7eb7cf49e96b42d
#
_cell.length_a   1.000
_cell.length_b   1.000
_cell.length_c   1.000
_cell.angle_alpha   90.00
_cell.angle_beta   90.00
_cell.angle_gamma   90.00
#
_symmetry.space_group_name_H-M   'P 1'
#
loop_
_entity.id
_entity.type
_entity.pdbx_description
1 polymer ?
#
loop_
_entity_poly.entity_id
_entity_poly.type
_entity_poly.pdbx_seq_one_letter_code
_entity_poly.pdbx_strand_id
1 'polypeptide(L)'
;MFVRVAVVGACLMGVGLVGAAFAVAEDLGPEQAHGFVVGKLFSYTCFEGTSGVGRIFSDGSVVGTIRMRGQGEPHFATLPAGTIRVDGGSMCAHLSGLPMTPCFRVQKIDYRSFRGSLSGLGFAYCDFTQRNPRTQLTATPSAQPEATPIANTRPVLRPAIQE
;
A
#
# COMPACT_ATOMS: atom_id res chain seq x y z
N MET A 1 -21.70 -10.07 80.41
CA MET A 1 -22.51 -10.41 79.19
C MET A 1 -21.87 -9.69 78.01
N PHE A 2 -20.95 -10.39 77.31
CA PHE A 2 -20.18 -9.82 76.24
C PHE A 2 -20.71 -10.33 74.87
N VAL A 3 -21.28 -9.43 74.08
CA VAL A 3 -21.74 -9.72 72.73
C VAL A 3 -20.56 -9.58 71.79
N ARG A 4 -20.14 -10.67 71.16
CA ARG A 4 -19.14 -10.67 70.05
C ARG A 4 -19.85 -10.44 68.73
N VAL A 5 -19.57 -9.28 68.10
CA VAL A 5 -20.02 -9.00 66.73
C VAL A 5 -18.93 -9.55 65.78
N ALA A 6 -19.30 -10.55 64.96
CA ALA A 6 -18.48 -11.06 63.89
C ALA A 6 -18.72 -10.20 62.65
N VAL A 7 -17.64 -9.51 62.17
CA VAL A 7 -17.67 -8.80 60.88
C VAL A 7 -17.27 -9.77 59.79
N VAL A 8 -18.25 -10.13 58.93
CA VAL A 8 -18.04 -10.93 57.73
C VAL A 8 -17.56 -9.97 56.61
N GLY A 9 -16.28 -10.07 56.25
CA GLY A 9 -15.72 -9.34 55.12
C GLY A 9 -16.14 -9.99 53.81
N ALA A 10 -16.97 -9.31 52.99
CA ALA A 10 -17.31 -9.70 51.65
C ALA A 10 -16.20 -9.23 50.70
N CYS A 11 -15.37 -10.17 50.20
CA CYS A 11 -14.45 -9.93 49.07
C CYS A 11 -15.28 -9.84 47.76
N LEU A 12 -15.48 -8.61 47.30
CA LEU A 12 -15.99 -8.34 45.94
C LEU A 12 -14.87 -8.58 44.94
N MET A 13 -14.87 -9.75 44.31
CA MET A 13 -14.05 -10.01 43.11
C MET A 13 -14.61 -9.16 41.96
N GLY A 14 -13.94 -8.04 41.67
CA GLY A 14 -14.21 -7.22 40.49
C GLY A 14 -13.80 -7.98 39.24
N VAL A 15 -14.76 -8.53 38.50
CA VAL A 15 -14.54 -9.04 37.15
C VAL A 15 -14.32 -7.84 36.23
N GLY A 16 -13.04 -7.56 35.93
CA GLY A 16 -12.67 -6.57 34.92
C GLY A 16 -13.15 -7.02 33.54
N LEU A 17 -14.24 -6.43 33.05
CA LEU A 17 -14.65 -6.52 31.66
C LEU A 17 -13.56 -5.83 30.82
N VAL A 18 -12.64 -6.60 30.22
CA VAL A 18 -11.75 -6.14 29.17
C VAL A 18 -12.64 -5.90 27.95
N GLY A 19 -13.10 -4.66 27.79
CA GLY A 19 -13.84 -4.23 26.61
C GLY A 19 -12.92 -4.35 25.40
N ALA A 20 -13.15 -5.30 24.52
CA ALA A 20 -12.56 -5.32 23.20
C ALA A 20 -13.03 -4.06 22.48
N ALA A 21 -12.15 -3.07 22.33
CA ALA A 21 -12.39 -1.90 21.51
C ALA A 21 -12.46 -2.37 20.06
N PHE A 22 -13.68 -2.54 19.53
CA PHE A 22 -13.88 -2.73 18.11
C PHE A 22 -13.43 -1.44 17.42
N ALA A 23 -12.41 -1.54 16.56
CA ALA A 23 -12.03 -0.44 15.69
C ALA A 23 -13.20 -0.17 14.74
N VAL A 24 -13.92 0.90 15.00
CA VAL A 24 -14.98 1.37 14.08
C VAL A 24 -14.27 2.04 12.92
N ALA A 25 -14.55 1.57 11.71
CA ALA A 25 -14.03 2.19 10.50
C ALA A 25 -14.58 3.63 10.39
N GLU A 26 -13.69 4.59 10.17
CA GLU A 26 -14.00 6.03 10.13
C GLU A 26 -13.97 6.53 8.70
N ASP A 27 -15.08 7.11 8.22
CA ASP A 27 -15.10 7.80 6.93
C ASP A 27 -14.32 9.12 7.04
N LEU A 28 -13.25 9.24 6.24
CA LEU A 28 -12.43 10.44 6.20
C LEU A 28 -13.02 11.47 5.24
N GLY A 29 -13.10 12.72 5.68
CA GLY A 29 -13.35 13.83 4.76
C GLY A 29 -12.20 13.95 3.74
N PRO A 30 -12.42 14.60 2.58
CA PRO A 30 -11.45 14.59 1.47
C PRO A 30 -10.08 15.14 1.84
N GLU A 31 -10.01 16.22 2.63
CA GLU A 31 -8.74 16.79 3.10
C GLU A 31 -8.03 15.86 4.11
N GLN A 32 -8.79 15.21 5.00
CA GLN A 32 -8.26 14.23 5.93
C GLN A 32 -7.73 13.00 5.19
N ALA A 33 -8.46 12.52 4.19
CA ALA A 33 -8.07 11.41 3.35
C ALA A 33 -6.79 11.75 2.58
N HIS A 34 -6.71 12.94 1.99
CA HIS A 34 -5.51 13.43 1.32
C HIS A 34 -4.30 13.42 2.27
N GLY A 35 -4.40 14.04 3.45
CA GLY A 35 -3.33 14.05 4.45
C GLY A 35 -2.96 12.65 4.97
N PHE A 36 -3.92 11.73 5.00
CA PHE A 36 -3.69 10.36 5.43
C PHE A 36 -2.89 9.55 4.41
N VAL A 37 -3.11 9.72 3.10
CA VAL A 37 -2.53 8.87 2.05
C VAL A 37 -1.27 9.44 1.41
N VAL A 38 -1.11 10.77 1.35
CA VAL A 38 0.01 11.42 0.66
C VAL A 38 1.36 11.11 1.32
N GLY A 39 2.38 10.90 0.51
CA GLY A 39 3.77 10.68 0.91
C GLY A 39 4.07 9.27 1.43
N LYS A 40 3.06 8.45 1.64
CA LYS A 40 3.22 7.10 2.20
C LYS A 40 3.20 6.04 1.10
N LEU A 41 3.88 4.92 1.36
CA LEU A 41 3.87 3.74 0.50
C LEU A 41 2.84 2.76 1.01
N PHE A 42 1.91 2.35 0.15
CA PHE A 42 0.87 1.37 0.46
C PHE A 42 0.97 0.14 -0.43
N SER A 43 0.76 -1.04 0.12
CA SER A 43 0.32 -2.20 -0.66
C SER A 43 -1.20 -2.18 -0.72
N TYR A 44 -1.76 -2.62 -1.84
CA TYR A 44 -3.20 -2.67 -2.02
C TYR A 44 -3.67 -3.96 -2.67
N THR A 45 -4.91 -4.32 -2.37
CA THR A 45 -5.62 -5.41 -3.02
C THR A 45 -7.06 -4.97 -3.24
N CYS A 46 -7.55 -5.10 -4.47
CA CYS A 46 -8.89 -4.72 -4.86
C CYS A 46 -9.83 -5.94 -4.87
N PHE A 47 -11.13 -5.69 -4.83
CA PHE A 47 -12.18 -6.71 -4.76
C PHE A 47 -12.12 -7.72 -5.91
N GLU A 48 -11.67 -7.32 -7.11
CA GLU A 48 -11.52 -8.18 -8.28
C GLU A 48 -10.17 -8.91 -8.34
N GLY A 49 -9.32 -8.78 -7.28
CA GLY A 49 -8.03 -9.43 -7.18
C GLY A 49 -6.85 -8.64 -7.75
N THR A 50 -7.05 -7.45 -8.33
CA THR A 50 -5.94 -6.56 -8.69
C THR A 50 -5.18 -6.16 -7.43
N SER A 51 -3.86 -6.19 -7.50
CA SER A 51 -2.99 -5.89 -6.36
C SER A 51 -1.74 -5.15 -6.79
N GLY A 52 -1.08 -4.52 -5.83
CA GLY A 52 0.16 -3.81 -6.12
C GLY A 52 0.70 -3.04 -4.93
N VAL A 53 1.63 -2.14 -5.24
CA VAL A 53 2.23 -1.21 -4.29
C VAL A 53 2.26 0.16 -4.94
N GLY A 54 1.91 1.20 -4.20
CA GLY A 54 1.88 2.56 -4.77
C GLY A 54 2.09 3.63 -3.73
N ARG A 55 2.52 4.80 -4.22
CA ARG A 55 2.68 6.03 -3.44
C ARG A 55 2.01 7.18 -4.19
N ILE A 56 1.26 7.98 -3.46
CA ILE A 56 0.70 9.25 -3.93
C ILE A 56 1.60 10.36 -3.40
N PHE A 57 2.06 11.27 -4.26
CA PHE A 57 2.85 12.43 -3.88
C PHE A 57 1.96 13.66 -3.62
N SER A 58 2.54 14.70 -3.01
CA SER A 58 1.81 15.92 -2.67
C SER A 58 1.28 16.70 -3.87
N ASP A 59 1.88 16.51 -5.03
CA ASP A 59 1.42 17.08 -6.30
C ASP A 59 0.31 16.25 -6.98
N GLY A 60 -0.15 15.17 -6.33
CA GLY A 60 -1.16 14.26 -6.85
C GLY A 60 -0.65 13.28 -7.89
N SER A 61 0.66 13.22 -8.17
CA SER A 61 1.24 12.17 -8.97
C SER A 61 1.25 10.83 -8.23
N VAL A 62 1.25 9.73 -8.97
CA VAL A 62 1.26 8.38 -8.40
C VAL A 62 2.33 7.55 -9.07
N VAL A 63 3.09 6.81 -8.29
CA VAL A 63 4.00 5.78 -8.79
C VAL A 63 3.73 4.46 -8.09
N GLY A 64 3.86 3.37 -8.82
CA GLY A 64 3.63 2.06 -8.22
C GLY A 64 3.75 0.90 -9.18
N THR A 65 3.35 -0.25 -8.70
CA THR A 65 3.21 -1.46 -9.49
C THR A 65 1.77 -1.94 -9.44
N ILE A 66 1.31 -2.55 -10.52
CA ILE A 66 -0.02 -3.13 -10.63
C ILE A 66 0.10 -4.55 -11.19
N ARG A 67 -0.58 -5.48 -10.54
CA ARG A 67 -0.79 -6.84 -11.03
C ARG A 67 -2.28 -7.04 -11.22
N MET A 68 -2.69 -7.22 -12.46
CA MET A 68 -4.11 -7.36 -12.81
C MET A 68 -4.65 -8.71 -12.36
N ARG A 69 -5.70 -8.72 -11.55
CA ARG A 69 -6.40 -9.93 -11.06
C ARG A 69 -5.48 -11.01 -10.49
N GLY A 70 -4.38 -10.60 -9.84
CA GLY A 70 -3.39 -11.52 -9.29
C GLY A 70 -2.60 -12.34 -10.31
N GLN A 71 -2.71 -12.04 -11.61
CA GLN A 71 -2.09 -12.78 -12.70
C GLN A 71 -0.93 -12.01 -13.34
N GLY A 72 0.03 -12.75 -13.88
CA GLY A 72 1.17 -12.19 -14.61
C GLY A 72 2.18 -11.44 -13.74
N GLU A 73 3.16 -10.84 -14.41
CA GLU A 73 4.18 -10.01 -13.79
C GLU A 73 3.59 -8.65 -13.38
N PRO A 74 4.05 -8.06 -12.26
CA PRO A 74 3.67 -6.70 -11.90
C PRO A 74 4.19 -5.70 -12.94
N HIS A 75 3.32 -4.82 -13.40
CA HIS A 75 3.68 -3.72 -14.30
C HIS A 75 3.95 -2.45 -13.50
N PHE A 76 5.00 -1.73 -13.84
CA PHE A 76 5.26 -0.42 -13.27
C PHE A 76 4.31 0.62 -13.90
N ALA A 77 3.70 1.46 -13.05
CA ALA A 77 2.79 2.50 -13.47
C ALA A 77 3.20 3.84 -12.86
N THR A 78 3.15 4.89 -13.68
CA THR A 78 3.34 6.27 -13.26
C THR A 78 2.20 7.12 -13.78
N LEU A 79 1.59 7.88 -12.88
CA LEU A 79 0.53 8.84 -13.23
C LEU A 79 1.04 10.25 -12.97
N PRO A 80 0.75 11.23 -13.84
CA PRO A 80 1.28 12.59 -13.75
C PRO A 80 0.74 13.37 -12.53
N ALA A 81 1.35 14.50 -12.24
CA ALA A 81 0.88 15.47 -11.25
C ALA A 81 -0.58 15.86 -11.51
N GLY A 82 -1.34 16.08 -10.44
CA GLY A 82 -2.76 16.42 -10.52
C GLY A 82 -3.69 15.24 -10.83
N THR A 83 -3.15 14.01 -10.95
CA THR A 83 -4.00 12.83 -11.14
C THR A 83 -4.91 12.60 -9.94
N ILE A 84 -4.38 12.62 -8.72
CA ILE A 84 -5.17 12.52 -7.48
C ILE A 84 -5.31 13.90 -6.89
N ARG A 85 -6.55 14.34 -6.70
CA ARG A 85 -6.85 15.64 -6.10
C ARG A 85 -8.21 15.66 -5.41
N VAL A 86 -8.41 16.65 -4.55
CA VAL A 86 -9.74 16.95 -4.00
C VAL A 86 -10.51 17.79 -5.01
N ASP A 87 -11.69 17.33 -5.40
CA ASP A 87 -12.57 17.99 -6.35
C ASP A 87 -14.02 17.85 -5.89
N GLY A 88 -14.78 18.95 -5.87
CA GLY A 88 -16.19 18.97 -5.45
C GLY A 88 -16.44 18.36 -4.05
N GLY A 89 -15.47 18.46 -3.12
CA GLY A 89 -15.60 17.89 -1.79
C GLY A 89 -15.39 16.36 -1.75
N SER A 90 -14.75 15.78 -2.77
CA SER A 90 -14.40 14.37 -2.84
C SER A 90 -12.96 14.19 -3.31
N MET A 91 -12.34 13.07 -2.95
CA MET A 91 -11.05 12.67 -3.51
C MET A 91 -11.28 11.99 -4.86
N CYS A 92 -10.74 12.55 -5.94
CA CYS A 92 -11.00 12.08 -7.29
C CYS A 92 -9.70 11.77 -8.05
N ALA A 93 -9.78 10.87 -9.04
CA ALA A 93 -8.68 10.54 -9.95
C ALA A 93 -8.96 11.08 -11.35
N HIS A 94 -8.14 12.01 -11.82
CA HIS A 94 -8.19 12.57 -13.17
C HIS A 94 -7.24 11.78 -14.07
N LEU A 95 -7.79 10.86 -14.83
CA LEU A 95 -7.02 9.99 -15.72
C LEU A 95 -7.22 10.43 -17.17
N SER A 96 -6.13 10.77 -17.87
CA SER A 96 -6.18 11.11 -19.28
C SER A 96 -6.74 9.94 -20.10
N GLY A 97 -7.71 10.23 -20.98
CA GLY A 97 -8.35 9.23 -21.82
C GLY A 97 -9.57 8.54 -21.21
N LEU A 98 -9.92 8.81 -19.95
CA LEU A 98 -11.20 8.38 -19.40
C LEU A 98 -12.27 9.48 -19.59
N PRO A 99 -13.49 9.12 -20.02
CA PRO A 99 -14.58 10.09 -20.20
C PRO A 99 -15.18 10.59 -18.88
N MET A 100 -14.78 9.99 -17.76
CA MET A 100 -15.29 10.32 -16.42
C MET A 100 -14.14 10.46 -15.43
N THR A 101 -14.38 11.22 -14.37
CA THR A 101 -13.47 11.37 -13.25
C THR A 101 -14.00 10.53 -12.08
N PRO A 102 -13.42 9.34 -11.81
CA PRO A 102 -13.84 8.54 -10.67
C PRO A 102 -13.47 9.24 -9.36
N CYS A 103 -14.44 9.33 -8.44
CA CYS A 103 -14.23 9.84 -7.10
C CYS A 103 -14.38 8.71 -6.07
N PHE A 104 -13.66 8.85 -4.96
CA PHE A 104 -13.51 7.78 -3.98
C PHE A 104 -13.91 8.25 -2.60
N ARG A 105 -14.56 7.35 -1.85
CA ARG A 105 -14.71 7.43 -0.42
C ARG A 105 -13.52 6.72 0.22
N VAL A 106 -12.91 7.34 1.21
CA VAL A 106 -11.79 6.78 1.97
C VAL A 106 -12.26 6.49 3.38
N GLN A 107 -12.24 5.22 3.76
CA GLN A 107 -12.61 4.75 5.07
C GLN A 107 -11.37 4.25 5.80
N LYS A 108 -11.00 4.94 6.87
CA LYS A 108 -9.88 4.55 7.72
C LYS A 108 -10.27 3.34 8.55
N ILE A 109 -9.51 2.27 8.46
CA ILE A 109 -9.69 1.05 9.23
C ILE A 109 -8.86 1.13 10.53
N ASP A 110 -7.60 1.53 10.38
CA ASP A 110 -6.70 1.77 11.51
C ASP A 110 -5.66 2.84 11.14
N TYR A 111 -4.63 3.02 11.98
CA TYR A 111 -3.58 4.03 11.75
C TYR A 111 -2.68 3.76 10.54
N ARG A 112 -2.74 2.56 9.97
CA ARG A 112 -1.93 2.12 8.81
C ARG A 112 -2.75 1.61 7.64
N SER A 113 -4.04 1.39 7.80
CA SER A 113 -4.87 0.80 6.77
C SER A 113 -6.14 1.60 6.51
N PHE A 114 -6.57 1.58 5.26
CA PHE A 114 -7.82 2.19 4.84
C PHE A 114 -8.41 1.41 3.66
N ARG A 115 -9.70 1.59 3.48
CA ARG A 115 -10.44 1.15 2.30
C ARG A 115 -10.77 2.36 1.43
N GLY A 116 -10.42 2.28 0.15
CA GLY A 116 -10.87 3.21 -0.87
C GLY A 116 -11.98 2.56 -1.70
N SER A 117 -13.17 3.13 -1.72
CA SER A 117 -14.29 2.63 -2.54
C SER A 117 -14.74 3.67 -3.54
N LEU A 118 -15.15 3.22 -4.74
CA LEU A 118 -15.67 4.10 -5.77
C LEU A 118 -17.00 4.69 -5.30
N SER A 119 -17.13 6.01 -5.37
CA SER A 119 -18.35 6.71 -4.96
C SER A 119 -19.54 6.25 -5.79
N GLY A 120 -20.62 5.88 -5.11
CA GLY A 120 -21.82 5.30 -5.74
C GLY A 120 -21.76 3.78 -6.03
N LEU A 121 -20.57 3.15 -5.92
CA LEU A 121 -20.37 1.72 -6.18
C LEU A 121 -19.61 1.09 -5.00
N GLY A 122 -20.28 0.94 -3.86
CA GLY A 122 -19.66 0.48 -2.62
C GLY A 122 -19.02 -0.92 -2.68
N PHE A 123 -19.38 -1.74 -3.68
CA PHE A 123 -18.75 -3.04 -3.94
C PHE A 123 -17.40 -2.94 -4.65
N ALA A 124 -17.14 -1.82 -5.34
CA ALA A 124 -15.87 -1.56 -6.03
C ALA A 124 -14.91 -0.86 -5.07
N TYR A 125 -14.07 -1.62 -4.40
CA TYR A 125 -13.14 -1.12 -3.40
C TYR A 125 -11.76 -1.77 -3.51
N CYS A 126 -10.78 -1.10 -2.92
CA CYS A 126 -9.45 -1.64 -2.65
C CYS A 126 -9.12 -1.42 -1.17
N ASP A 127 -8.48 -2.39 -0.56
CA ASP A 127 -7.92 -2.30 0.78
C ASP A 127 -6.43 -1.95 0.67
N PHE A 128 -6.02 -0.95 1.44
CA PHE A 128 -4.67 -0.40 1.44
C PHE A 128 -4.03 -0.58 2.81
N THR A 129 -2.78 -1.04 2.83
CA THR A 129 -1.99 -1.17 4.06
C THR A 129 -0.65 -0.47 3.88
N GLN A 130 -0.33 0.47 4.78
CA GLN A 130 0.92 1.20 4.77
C GLN A 130 2.10 0.27 5.00
N ARG A 131 3.10 0.35 4.12
CA ARG A 131 4.36 -0.38 4.24
C ARG A 131 5.39 0.45 5.00
N ASN A 132 6.23 -0.22 5.77
CA ASN A 132 7.35 0.45 6.44
C ASN A 132 8.33 0.98 5.39
N PRO A 133 8.89 2.20 5.58
CA PRO A 133 9.87 2.78 4.65
C PRO A 133 11.13 1.91 4.46
N ARG A 134 11.44 1.06 5.44
CA ARG A 134 12.57 0.12 5.40
C ARG A 134 12.34 -1.14 4.54
N THR A 135 11.11 -1.41 4.16
CA THR A 135 10.84 -2.42 3.14
C THR A 135 11.09 -1.76 1.79
N GLN A 136 12.36 -1.54 1.49
CA GLN A 136 12.79 -1.27 0.13
C GLN A 136 12.20 -2.35 -0.76
N LEU A 137 11.71 -1.93 -1.93
CA LEU A 137 11.49 -2.82 -3.05
C LEU A 137 12.84 -3.50 -3.32
N THR A 138 13.11 -4.58 -2.64
CA THR A 138 14.13 -5.51 -3.08
C THR A 138 13.51 -6.13 -4.33
N ALA A 139 13.66 -5.43 -5.47
CA ALA A 139 13.74 -6.12 -6.73
C ALA A 139 14.87 -7.12 -6.49
N THR A 140 14.53 -8.40 -6.35
CA THR A 140 15.51 -9.46 -6.51
C THR A 140 16.14 -9.15 -7.86
N PRO A 141 17.46 -8.87 -7.93
CA PRO A 141 18.11 -8.78 -9.22
C PRO A 141 17.85 -10.15 -9.84
N SER A 142 17.03 -10.20 -10.88
CA SER A 142 16.97 -11.35 -11.75
C SER A 142 18.42 -11.65 -12.08
N ALA A 143 18.87 -12.87 -11.75
CA ALA A 143 20.21 -13.31 -12.00
C ALA A 143 20.60 -12.88 -13.40
N GLN A 144 21.48 -11.90 -13.47
CA GLN A 144 22.11 -11.47 -14.69
C GLN A 144 22.80 -12.71 -15.23
N PRO A 145 22.51 -13.16 -16.46
CA PRO A 145 23.23 -14.29 -17.00
C PRO A 145 24.71 -13.94 -16.92
N GLU A 146 25.42 -14.74 -16.18
CA GLU A 146 26.88 -14.67 -16.00
C GLU A 146 27.50 -14.57 -17.39
N ALA A 147 28.00 -13.39 -17.75
CA ALA A 147 28.74 -13.16 -18.97
C ALA A 147 29.99 -14.04 -18.87
N THR A 148 29.98 -15.16 -19.59
CA THR A 148 31.13 -16.00 -19.78
C THR A 148 32.34 -15.15 -20.19
N PRO A 149 33.48 -15.16 -19.51
CA PRO A 149 34.62 -14.38 -19.92
C PRO A 149 35.06 -14.89 -21.29
N ILE A 150 34.98 -14.07 -22.31
CA ILE A 150 35.54 -14.32 -23.62
C ILE A 150 37.06 -14.40 -23.40
N ALA A 151 37.59 -15.60 -23.48
CA ALA A 151 39.03 -15.87 -23.47
C ALA A 151 39.67 -15.04 -24.59
N ASN A 152 40.46 -14.07 -24.19
CA ASN A 152 41.19 -13.19 -25.08
C ASN A 152 42.30 -13.99 -25.74
N THR A 153 41.98 -14.68 -26.86
CA THR A 153 42.97 -15.38 -27.69
C THR A 153 43.72 -14.34 -28.48
N ARG A 154 44.91 -13.95 -27.99
CA ARG A 154 45.86 -13.14 -28.75
C ARG A 154 46.23 -13.88 -30.03
N PRO A 155 46.18 -13.24 -31.21
CA PRO A 155 46.77 -13.82 -32.42
C PRO A 155 48.29 -13.86 -32.27
N VAL A 156 48.83 -15.05 -32.33
CA VAL A 156 50.29 -15.25 -32.46
C VAL A 156 50.68 -14.87 -33.87
N LEU A 157 51.37 -13.77 -34.02
CA LEU A 157 52.05 -13.39 -35.27
C LEU A 157 53.18 -14.38 -35.55
N ARG A 158 53.03 -15.16 -36.58
CA ARG A 158 54.13 -15.96 -37.16
C ARG A 158 55.05 -15.05 -37.94
N PRO A 159 56.36 -15.12 -37.74
CA PRO A 159 57.30 -14.40 -38.59
C PRO A 159 57.36 -15.02 -39.99
N ALA A 160 57.27 -14.17 -41.01
CA ALA A 160 57.51 -14.54 -42.38
C ALA A 160 58.98 -14.94 -42.59
N ILE A 161 59.22 -16.12 -43.14
CA ILE A 161 60.52 -16.56 -43.63
C ILE A 161 60.61 -16.04 -45.04
N GLN A 162 61.67 -15.22 -45.32
CA GLN A 162 62.12 -14.83 -46.65
C GLN A 162 62.94 -15.97 -47.24
N GLU A 163 62.60 -16.30 -48.47
CA GLU A 163 63.51 -16.66 -49.58
C GLU A 163 62.90 -16.19 -50.88
#